data_3f562f2edc6abc7f748318a8a4369b40
#
_entry.id   3f562f2edc6abc7f748318a8a4369b40
#
_cell.length_a   1.000
_cell.length_b   1.000
_cell.length_c   1.000
_cell.angle_alpha   90.00
_cell.angle_beta   90.00
_cell.angle_gamma   90.00
#
_symmetry.space_group_name_H-M   'P 1'
#
loop_
_entity.id
_entity.type
_entity.pdbx_description
1 polymer ?
#
loop_
_entity_poly.entity_id
_entity_poly.type
_entity_poly.pdbx_seq_one_letter_code
_entity_poly.pdbx_strand_id
1 'polypeptide(L)'
;MKQDVIKFDNEIYQIDVFMENKSGRMSCYYIDSSNPMLVEVGPSKSFPYLISSLESLGISEVKRSAMTHLHLDHIGGIGHLVEKYKEHFVYIHELGIRHLPNPEKLWKAVSDVYTEEWLSTNWGEIKPTPTKNIRSLQDKELIDLGNGRKLEAIYGPGHAKHHYTFYDEYSKTLFMGDTLGLIYPHGDFVQPNLPPPDFNKELLFNTLDDLKKLD
;
A
#
# COMPACT_ATOMS: atom_id res chain seq x y z
N MET A 1 -9.84 -16.73 -13.03
CA MET A 1 -10.25 -15.77 -11.98
C MET A 1 -10.72 -14.51 -12.68
N LYS A 2 -11.84 -13.92 -12.26
CA LYS A 2 -12.29 -12.64 -12.80
C LYS A 2 -11.33 -11.58 -12.27
N GLN A 3 -10.61 -10.90 -13.17
CA GLN A 3 -9.67 -9.85 -12.81
C GLN A 3 -10.43 -8.53 -12.89
N ASP A 4 -10.59 -7.87 -11.76
CA ASP A 4 -11.17 -6.54 -11.75
C ASP A 4 -10.02 -5.52 -11.74
N VAL A 5 -9.55 -5.18 -12.95
CA VAL A 5 -8.59 -4.11 -13.19
C VAL A 5 -9.32 -2.96 -13.85
N ILE A 6 -9.21 -1.77 -13.26
CA ILE A 6 -9.75 -0.54 -13.81
C ILE A 6 -8.58 0.31 -14.30
N LYS A 7 -8.58 0.66 -15.58
CA LYS A 7 -7.63 1.62 -16.14
C LYS A 7 -8.21 3.02 -16.06
N PHE A 8 -7.48 3.94 -15.43
CA PHE A 8 -7.76 5.37 -15.47
C PHE A 8 -7.00 6.04 -16.63
N ASP A 9 -7.50 7.17 -17.10
CA ASP A 9 -6.95 7.88 -18.27
C ASP A 9 -5.48 8.31 -18.13
N ASN A 10 -4.97 8.32 -16.91
CA ASN A 10 -3.64 8.82 -16.53
C ASN A 10 -2.58 7.72 -16.38
N GLU A 11 -2.72 6.60 -17.11
CA GLU A 11 -1.77 5.48 -17.04
C GLU A 11 -1.67 4.87 -15.63
N ILE A 12 -2.75 4.93 -14.87
CA ILE A 12 -2.89 4.30 -13.56
C ILE A 12 -3.87 3.15 -13.68
N TYR A 13 -3.47 2.00 -13.16
CA TYR A 13 -4.33 0.81 -13.09
C TYR A 13 -4.65 0.52 -11.63
N GLN A 14 -5.93 0.52 -11.28
CA GLN A 14 -6.41 0.01 -10.01
C GLN A 14 -6.64 -1.48 -10.13
N ILE A 15 -6.06 -2.24 -9.23
CA ILE A 15 -6.10 -3.70 -9.19
C ILE A 15 -6.80 -4.13 -7.90
N ASP A 16 -7.97 -4.73 -8.02
CA ASP A 16 -8.62 -5.38 -6.89
C ASP A 16 -7.85 -6.68 -6.55
N VAL A 17 -7.37 -6.78 -5.33
CA VAL A 17 -6.60 -7.94 -4.87
C VAL A 17 -7.44 -8.96 -4.10
N PHE A 18 -8.76 -8.84 -4.12
CA PHE A 18 -9.72 -9.78 -3.53
C PHE A 18 -9.39 -10.17 -2.09
N MET A 19 -9.04 -9.20 -1.27
CA MET A 19 -8.77 -9.43 0.16
C MET A 19 -9.93 -10.19 0.81
N GLU A 20 -9.62 -11.23 1.58
CA GLU A 20 -10.61 -12.15 2.18
C GLU A 20 -11.54 -12.82 1.15
N ASN A 21 -11.08 -13.02 -0.08
CA ASN A 21 -11.87 -13.53 -1.22
C ASN A 21 -13.10 -12.67 -1.56
N LYS A 22 -13.05 -11.37 -1.29
CA LYS A 22 -14.13 -10.42 -1.56
C LYS A 22 -13.61 -9.28 -2.43
N SER A 23 -14.39 -8.96 -3.48
CA SER A 23 -14.10 -7.81 -4.34
C SER A 23 -14.32 -6.48 -3.60
N GLY A 24 -13.51 -5.47 -3.97
CA GLY A 24 -13.65 -4.09 -3.51
C GLY A 24 -13.22 -3.86 -2.06
N ARG A 25 -12.45 -4.77 -1.47
CA ARG A 25 -11.95 -4.64 -0.11
C ARG A 25 -10.59 -3.98 -0.01
N MET A 26 -9.71 -4.27 -0.97
CA MET A 26 -8.36 -3.73 -1.04
C MET A 26 -7.95 -3.55 -2.48
N SER A 27 -7.42 -2.39 -2.81
CA SER A 27 -6.87 -2.08 -4.13
C SER A 27 -5.38 -1.81 -4.04
N CYS A 28 -4.64 -2.34 -5.00
CA CYS A 28 -3.29 -1.94 -5.32
C CYS A 28 -3.31 -1.12 -6.60
N TYR A 29 -2.33 -0.25 -6.79
CA TYR A 29 -2.28 0.59 -7.98
C TYR A 29 -0.97 0.39 -8.71
N TYR A 30 -1.02 0.21 -10.02
CA TYR A 30 0.16 0.22 -10.88
C TYR A 30 0.19 1.53 -11.66
N ILE A 31 1.26 2.28 -11.49
CA ILE A 31 1.53 3.51 -12.25
C ILE A 31 2.42 3.10 -13.42
N ASP A 32 1.83 3.12 -14.62
CA ASP A 32 2.53 2.83 -15.86
C ASP A 32 3.27 4.08 -16.32
N SER A 33 4.59 4.03 -16.29
CA SER A 33 5.45 5.16 -16.56
C SER A 33 6.82 4.65 -17.03
N SER A 34 7.74 5.54 -17.41
CA SER A 34 9.10 5.13 -17.80
C SER A 34 9.87 4.44 -16.69
N ASN A 35 9.56 4.78 -15.43
CA ASN A 35 10.00 4.08 -14.22
C ASN A 35 8.77 3.61 -13.43
N PRO A 36 8.12 2.50 -13.83
CA PRO A 36 6.85 2.10 -13.28
C PRO A 36 6.93 1.70 -11.81
N MET A 37 5.80 1.81 -11.10
CA MET A 37 5.73 1.57 -9.67
C MET A 37 4.38 1.00 -9.24
N LEU A 38 4.39 0.11 -8.24
CA LEU A 38 3.20 -0.24 -7.49
C LEU A 38 3.01 0.73 -6.32
N VAL A 39 1.77 1.07 -6.03
CA VAL A 39 1.35 1.63 -4.75
C VAL A 39 0.45 0.59 -4.09
N GLU A 40 0.82 0.15 -2.90
CA GLU A 40 0.27 -0.99 -2.16
C GLU A 40 0.53 -2.36 -2.80
N VAL A 41 0.49 -3.39 -1.97
CA VAL A 41 0.65 -4.80 -2.40
C VAL A 41 -0.40 -5.74 -1.81
N GLY A 42 -1.17 -5.29 -0.84
CA GLY A 42 -2.17 -6.10 -0.18
C GLY A 42 -1.60 -7.14 0.81
N PRO A 43 -2.47 -7.93 1.45
CA PRO A 43 -2.06 -8.99 2.35
C PRO A 43 -1.43 -10.16 1.60
N SER A 44 -0.67 -11.01 2.29
CA SER A 44 0.04 -12.17 1.71
C SER A 44 -0.86 -13.08 0.87
N LYS A 45 -2.07 -13.37 1.34
CA LYS A 45 -3.02 -14.23 0.61
C LYS A 45 -3.55 -13.61 -0.67
N SER A 46 -3.52 -12.30 -0.78
CA SER A 46 -3.94 -11.58 -1.98
C SER A 46 -2.84 -11.53 -3.07
N PHE A 47 -1.61 -11.89 -2.72
CA PHE A 47 -0.47 -11.85 -3.65
C PHE A 47 -0.70 -12.57 -4.98
N PRO A 48 -1.31 -13.79 -5.05
CA PRO A 48 -1.60 -14.45 -6.33
C PRO A 48 -2.54 -13.64 -7.23
N TYR A 49 -3.51 -12.91 -6.66
CA TYR A 49 -4.42 -12.05 -7.43
C TYR A 49 -3.67 -10.84 -8.02
N LEU A 50 -2.82 -10.19 -7.22
CA LEU A 50 -1.97 -9.09 -7.68
C LEU A 50 -1.10 -9.54 -8.87
N ILE A 51 -0.41 -10.66 -8.73
CA ILE A 51 0.47 -11.18 -9.79
C ILE A 51 -0.31 -11.55 -11.05
N SER A 52 -1.42 -12.25 -10.91
CA SER A 52 -2.27 -12.62 -12.05
C SER A 52 -2.79 -11.40 -12.80
N SER A 53 -3.14 -10.33 -12.08
CA SER A 53 -3.57 -9.06 -12.69
C SER A 53 -2.43 -8.37 -13.44
N LEU A 54 -1.24 -8.28 -12.83
CA LEU A 54 -0.05 -7.72 -13.50
C LEU A 54 0.32 -8.50 -14.77
N GLU A 55 0.32 -9.83 -14.70
CA GLU A 55 0.59 -10.70 -15.86
C GLU A 55 -0.44 -10.50 -16.99
N SER A 56 -1.72 -10.29 -16.64
CA SER A 56 -2.77 -10.01 -17.64
C SER A 56 -2.60 -8.65 -18.34
N LEU A 57 -1.95 -7.70 -17.69
CA LEU A 57 -1.55 -6.42 -18.24
C LEU A 57 -0.24 -6.50 -19.06
N GLY A 58 0.38 -7.68 -19.16
CA GLY A 58 1.67 -7.87 -19.84
C GLY A 58 2.88 -7.45 -18.99
N ILE A 59 2.67 -7.19 -17.68
CA ILE A 59 3.72 -6.75 -16.76
C ILE A 59 4.42 -7.97 -16.20
N SER A 60 5.62 -8.25 -16.67
CA SER A 60 6.42 -9.42 -16.27
C SER A 60 7.34 -9.15 -15.08
N GLU A 61 7.64 -7.89 -14.80
CA GLU A 61 8.54 -7.49 -13.72
C GLU A 61 8.05 -6.20 -13.06
N VAL A 62 8.16 -6.16 -11.73
CA VAL A 62 7.93 -4.95 -10.93
C VAL A 62 9.17 -4.71 -10.08
N LYS A 63 9.85 -3.58 -10.30
CA LYS A 63 11.11 -3.24 -9.60
C LYS A 63 10.90 -2.44 -8.33
N ARG A 64 9.74 -1.77 -8.20
CA ARG A 64 9.51 -0.82 -7.10
C ARG A 64 8.08 -0.85 -6.63
N SER A 65 7.92 -0.65 -5.32
CA SER A 65 6.62 -0.34 -4.73
C SER A 65 6.74 0.72 -3.64
N ALA A 66 5.65 1.45 -3.39
CA ALA A 66 5.51 2.40 -2.30
C ALA A 66 4.34 1.99 -1.42
N MET A 67 4.57 1.95 -0.10
CA MET A 67 3.57 1.57 0.88
C MET A 67 3.13 2.79 1.66
N THR A 68 1.83 2.97 1.78
CA THR A 68 1.30 4.06 2.60
C THR A 68 1.66 3.87 4.06
N HIS A 69 1.56 2.65 4.58
CA HIS A 69 1.85 2.39 5.99
C HIS A 69 2.13 0.90 6.27
N LEU A 70 2.33 0.54 7.55
CA LEU A 70 2.83 -0.77 7.98
C LEU A 70 1.74 -1.77 8.39
N HIS A 71 0.46 -1.54 8.09
CA HIS A 71 -0.56 -2.53 8.40
C HIS A 71 -0.49 -3.73 7.45
N LEU A 72 -0.80 -4.93 7.97
CA LEU A 72 -0.57 -6.20 7.27
C LEU A 72 -1.41 -6.37 6.00
N ASP A 73 -2.58 -5.76 5.95
CA ASP A 73 -3.45 -5.72 4.77
C ASP A 73 -2.88 -4.87 3.62
N HIS A 74 -1.90 -4.00 3.91
CA HIS A 74 -1.17 -3.22 2.90
C HIS A 74 0.17 -3.84 2.53
N ILE A 75 0.94 -4.31 3.53
CA ILE A 75 2.34 -4.71 3.35
C ILE A 75 2.57 -6.22 3.27
N GLY A 76 1.57 -7.05 3.57
CA GLY A 76 1.75 -8.49 3.71
C GLY A 76 2.40 -9.16 2.49
N GLY A 77 2.11 -8.68 1.30
CA GLY A 77 2.65 -9.19 0.04
C GLY A 77 4.10 -8.82 -0.28
N ILE A 78 4.73 -7.87 0.45
CA ILE A 78 6.08 -7.34 0.09
C ILE A 78 7.14 -8.45 0.02
N GLY A 79 7.21 -9.31 1.03
CA GLY A 79 8.20 -10.39 1.05
C GLY A 79 8.04 -11.35 -0.13
N HIS A 80 6.81 -11.59 -0.59
CA HIS A 80 6.53 -12.38 -1.78
C HIS A 80 6.98 -11.67 -3.07
N LEU A 81 6.80 -10.34 -3.17
CA LEU A 81 7.30 -9.56 -4.31
C LEU A 81 8.82 -9.65 -4.42
N VAL A 82 9.54 -9.46 -3.31
CA VAL A 82 11.00 -9.55 -3.26
C VAL A 82 11.50 -10.98 -3.54
N GLU A 83 10.75 -12.00 -3.15
CA GLU A 83 11.07 -13.38 -3.49
C GLU A 83 10.90 -13.66 -4.99
N LYS A 84 9.82 -13.15 -5.62
CA LYS A 84 9.54 -13.29 -7.05
C LYS A 84 10.47 -12.42 -7.89
N TYR A 85 10.67 -11.16 -7.50
CA TYR A 85 11.47 -10.16 -8.23
C TYR A 85 12.68 -9.75 -7.39
N LYS A 86 13.84 -10.38 -7.61
CA LYS A 86 15.02 -10.22 -6.75
C LYS A 86 15.57 -8.79 -6.66
N GLU A 87 15.35 -7.99 -7.71
CA GLU A 87 15.76 -6.58 -7.77
C GLU A 87 14.68 -5.62 -7.27
N HIS A 88 13.54 -6.15 -6.83
CA HIS A 88 12.47 -5.32 -6.27
C HIS A 88 12.90 -4.65 -4.97
N PHE A 89 12.52 -3.39 -4.79
CA PHE A 89 12.63 -2.70 -3.51
C PHE A 89 11.36 -1.90 -3.19
N VAL A 90 11.14 -1.68 -1.90
CA VAL A 90 9.96 -1.03 -1.36
C VAL A 90 10.33 0.30 -0.71
N TYR A 91 9.59 1.36 -1.04
CA TYR A 91 9.58 2.62 -0.32
C TYR A 91 8.55 2.55 0.81
N ILE A 92 8.97 2.85 2.02
CA ILE A 92 8.12 2.74 3.20
C ILE A 92 8.63 3.66 4.32
N HIS A 93 7.79 3.94 5.31
CA HIS A 93 8.21 4.65 6.52
C HIS A 93 9.41 3.96 7.21
N GLU A 94 10.29 4.73 7.86
CA GLU A 94 11.53 4.23 8.50
C GLU A 94 11.31 3.06 9.48
N LEU A 95 10.15 2.98 10.13
CA LEU A 95 9.78 1.83 10.97
C LEU A 95 9.74 0.52 10.19
N GLY A 96 9.52 0.56 8.86
CA GLY A 96 9.58 -0.62 7.99
C GLY A 96 10.95 -1.29 7.98
N ILE A 97 12.03 -0.51 8.09
CA ILE A 97 13.40 -1.04 8.14
C ILE A 97 13.58 -2.00 9.33
N ARG A 98 12.89 -1.78 10.44
CA ARG A 98 12.97 -2.64 11.63
C ARG A 98 12.02 -3.85 11.56
N HIS A 99 10.84 -3.64 10.97
CA HIS A 99 9.75 -4.63 11.06
C HIS A 99 9.74 -5.61 9.88
N LEU A 100 10.06 -5.15 8.67
CA LEU A 100 9.99 -6.02 7.49
C LEU A 100 11.05 -7.13 7.45
N PRO A 101 12.31 -6.93 7.91
CA PRO A 101 13.30 -8.01 7.97
C PRO A 101 13.00 -9.07 9.03
N ASN A 102 12.34 -8.68 10.10
CA ASN A 102 11.88 -9.57 11.16
C ASN A 102 10.44 -9.22 11.56
N PRO A 103 9.44 -9.76 10.87
CA PRO A 103 8.04 -9.38 11.04
C PRO A 103 7.35 -10.00 12.26
N GLU A 104 8.03 -10.83 13.06
CA GLU A 104 7.42 -11.55 14.18
C GLU A 104 6.72 -10.63 15.19
N LYS A 105 7.36 -9.49 15.53
CA LYS A 105 6.76 -8.51 16.45
C LYS A 105 5.52 -7.85 15.87
N LEU A 106 5.54 -7.56 14.57
CA LEU A 106 4.39 -6.99 13.88
C LEU A 106 3.26 -8.01 13.79
N TRP A 107 3.57 -9.24 13.42
CA TRP A 107 2.62 -10.36 13.40
C TRP A 107 1.96 -10.55 14.76
N LYS A 108 2.77 -10.62 15.83
CA LYS A 108 2.25 -10.77 17.19
C LYS A 108 1.33 -9.62 17.58
N ALA A 109 1.71 -8.38 17.33
CA ALA A 109 0.88 -7.23 17.69
C ALA A 109 -0.49 -7.25 16.99
N VAL A 110 -0.54 -7.72 15.74
CA VAL A 110 -1.81 -7.83 15.00
C VAL A 110 -2.60 -9.06 15.43
N SER A 111 -1.92 -10.19 15.79
CA SER A 111 -2.59 -11.39 16.30
C SER A 111 -3.21 -11.21 17.68
N ASP A 112 -2.71 -10.25 18.46
CA ASP A 112 -3.35 -9.85 19.72
C ASP A 112 -4.73 -9.18 19.51
N VAL A 113 -5.00 -8.69 18.28
CA VAL A 113 -6.30 -8.10 17.89
C VAL A 113 -7.20 -9.10 17.15
N TYR A 114 -6.65 -9.83 16.16
CA TYR A 114 -7.43 -10.65 15.23
C TYR A 114 -7.33 -12.17 15.48
N THR A 115 -6.47 -12.64 16.33
CA THR A 115 -6.01 -14.03 16.52
C THR A 115 -5.12 -14.53 15.37
N GLU A 116 -4.17 -15.41 15.68
CA GLU A 116 -3.26 -16.01 14.67
C GLU A 116 -4.02 -16.85 13.64
N GLU A 117 -5.01 -17.61 14.08
CA GLU A 117 -5.83 -18.45 13.21
C GLU A 117 -6.59 -17.62 12.18
N TRP A 118 -7.19 -16.51 12.63
CA TRP A 118 -7.93 -15.61 11.73
C TRP A 118 -6.99 -14.95 10.72
N LEU A 119 -5.84 -14.43 11.18
CA LEU A 119 -4.84 -13.78 10.31
C LEU A 119 -4.30 -14.75 9.26
N SER A 120 -3.85 -15.93 9.68
CA SER A 120 -3.33 -16.97 8.77
C SER A 120 -4.38 -17.40 7.75
N THR A 121 -5.65 -17.49 8.18
CA THR A 121 -6.76 -17.88 7.31
C THR A 121 -7.13 -16.80 6.31
N ASN A 122 -7.15 -15.52 6.70
CA ASN A 122 -7.70 -14.44 5.88
C ASN A 122 -6.63 -13.61 5.17
N TRP A 123 -5.53 -13.26 5.85
CA TRP A 123 -4.49 -12.39 5.28
C TRP A 123 -3.21 -13.14 4.92
N GLY A 124 -2.96 -14.29 5.55
CA GLY A 124 -1.74 -15.10 5.35
C GLY A 124 -0.53 -14.53 6.08
N GLU A 125 0.48 -15.36 6.25
CA GLU A 125 1.69 -15.01 6.97
C GLU A 125 2.56 -14.03 6.15
N ILE A 126 3.09 -13.01 6.82
CA ILE A 126 4.03 -12.07 6.22
C ILE A 126 5.42 -12.72 6.11
N LYS A 127 6.02 -12.65 4.92
CA LYS A 127 7.41 -13.10 4.71
C LYS A 127 8.41 -11.99 5.04
N PRO A 128 9.58 -12.35 5.62
CA PRO A 128 10.67 -11.39 5.81
C PRO A 128 11.11 -10.74 4.50
N THR A 129 11.41 -9.44 4.57
CA THR A 129 11.97 -8.68 3.45
C THR A 129 13.39 -8.25 3.78
N PRO A 130 14.41 -8.63 2.99
CA PRO A 130 15.79 -8.26 3.27
C PRO A 130 15.99 -6.74 3.31
N THR A 131 16.76 -6.23 4.26
CA THR A 131 17.00 -4.79 4.46
C THR A 131 17.48 -4.08 3.19
N LYS A 132 18.30 -4.75 2.36
CA LYS A 132 18.77 -4.20 1.07
C LYS A 132 17.66 -3.82 0.10
N ASN A 133 16.49 -4.46 0.24
CA ASN A 133 15.31 -4.25 -0.60
C ASN A 133 14.36 -3.17 -0.02
N ILE A 134 14.73 -2.51 1.09
CA ILE A 134 13.90 -1.51 1.75
C ILE A 134 14.53 -0.12 1.58
N ARG A 135 13.70 0.87 1.26
CA ARG A 135 14.05 2.29 1.18
C ARG A 135 13.18 3.07 2.15
N SER A 136 13.80 3.81 3.06
CA SER A 136 13.07 4.72 3.95
C SER A 136 12.61 5.95 3.20
N LEU A 137 11.35 6.34 3.41
CA LEU A 137 10.78 7.58 2.91
C LEU A 137 11.10 8.75 3.85
N GLN A 138 11.25 9.92 3.24
CA GLN A 138 11.25 11.20 3.92
C GLN A 138 10.00 12.00 3.52
N ASP A 139 9.55 12.89 4.41
CA ASP A 139 8.45 13.79 4.06
C ASP A 139 8.81 14.67 2.85
N LYS A 140 7.88 14.81 1.92
CA LYS A 140 8.04 15.54 0.64
C LYS A 140 9.11 14.96 -0.29
N GLU A 141 9.53 13.73 -0.07
CA GLU A 141 10.41 13.04 -0.99
C GLU A 141 9.73 12.84 -2.35
N LEU A 142 10.46 13.20 -3.41
CA LEU A 142 10.00 13.05 -4.79
C LEU A 142 10.60 11.78 -5.41
N ILE A 143 9.76 10.77 -5.60
CA ILE A 143 10.14 9.51 -6.25
C ILE A 143 10.04 9.70 -7.76
N ASP A 144 11.14 9.51 -8.49
CA ASP A 144 11.17 9.65 -9.94
C ASP A 144 10.40 8.51 -10.63
N LEU A 145 9.38 8.88 -11.41
CA LEU A 145 8.60 7.98 -12.26
C LEU A 145 9.06 8.05 -13.74
N GLY A 146 10.11 8.83 -14.04
CA GLY A 146 10.65 9.02 -15.38
C GLY A 146 9.93 10.10 -16.18
N ASN A 147 10.60 10.59 -17.24
CA ASN A 147 10.08 11.64 -18.13
C ASN A 147 9.59 12.91 -17.38
N GLY A 148 10.17 13.22 -16.22
CA GLY A 148 9.80 14.37 -15.40
C GLY A 148 8.59 14.14 -14.48
N ARG A 149 7.88 13.01 -14.59
CA ARG A 149 6.79 12.62 -13.68
C ARG A 149 7.38 12.20 -12.32
N LYS A 150 6.76 12.63 -11.24
CA LYS A 150 7.21 12.35 -9.88
C LYS A 150 6.03 11.96 -9.01
N LEU A 151 6.28 11.06 -8.06
CA LEU A 151 5.35 10.72 -6.99
C LEU A 151 5.88 11.34 -5.70
N GLU A 152 5.15 12.30 -5.13
CA GLU A 152 5.50 12.93 -3.87
C GLU A 152 5.01 12.09 -2.69
N ALA A 153 5.91 11.79 -1.75
CA ALA A 153 5.56 11.15 -0.49
C ALA A 153 5.25 12.22 0.56
N ILE A 154 4.01 12.29 1.01
CA ILE A 154 3.54 13.26 2.00
C ILE A 154 3.32 12.53 3.32
N TYR A 155 4.09 12.88 4.35
CA TYR A 155 3.90 12.31 5.67
C TYR A 155 2.57 12.77 6.26
N GLY A 156 1.69 11.83 6.53
CA GLY A 156 0.33 12.08 6.96
C GLY A 156 -0.09 11.22 8.15
N PRO A 157 0.42 11.50 9.37
CA PRO A 157 0.04 10.73 10.55
C PRO A 157 -1.42 11.02 10.95
N GLY A 158 -2.00 10.07 11.70
CA GLY A 158 -3.35 10.21 12.24
C GLY A 158 -4.08 8.89 12.25
N HIS A 159 -4.22 8.22 11.10
CA HIS A 159 -4.61 6.81 11.05
C HIS A 159 -3.55 5.94 11.73
N ALA A 160 -2.30 6.13 11.36
CA ALA A 160 -1.13 5.53 12.00
C ALA A 160 0.05 6.51 11.99
N LYS A 161 0.96 6.39 12.97
CA LYS A 161 2.17 7.24 13.08
C LYS A 161 3.19 7.02 11.95
N HIS A 162 3.04 5.96 11.18
CA HIS A 162 3.92 5.57 10.09
C HIS A 162 3.21 5.69 8.72
N HIS A 163 2.22 6.59 8.61
CA HIS A 163 1.42 6.73 7.41
C HIS A 163 1.98 7.83 6.49
N TYR A 164 2.04 7.50 5.20
CA TYR A 164 2.27 8.41 4.08
C TYR A 164 1.07 8.37 3.14
N THR A 165 0.78 9.49 2.49
CA THR A 165 -0.01 9.54 1.27
C THR A 165 0.93 9.82 0.10
N PHE A 166 0.53 9.44 -1.12
CA PHE A 166 1.35 9.71 -2.30
C PHE A 166 0.58 10.55 -3.29
N TYR A 167 1.18 11.66 -3.73
CA TYR A 167 0.60 12.57 -4.71
C TYR A 167 1.35 12.51 -6.03
N ASP A 168 0.63 12.20 -7.09
CA ASP A 168 1.10 12.27 -8.46
C ASP A 168 0.56 13.54 -9.12
N GLU A 169 1.37 14.58 -9.16
CA GLU A 169 0.98 15.87 -9.71
C GLU A 169 0.62 15.78 -11.20
N TYR A 170 1.28 14.89 -11.96
CA TYR A 170 1.02 14.70 -13.39
C TYR A 170 -0.43 14.26 -13.66
N SER A 171 -0.93 13.33 -12.87
CA SER A 171 -2.28 12.79 -13.01
C SER A 171 -3.30 13.43 -12.07
N LYS A 172 -2.87 14.36 -11.19
CA LYS A 172 -3.70 14.92 -10.10
C LYS A 172 -4.34 13.83 -9.24
N THR A 173 -3.59 12.75 -9.00
CA THR A 173 -4.05 11.59 -8.25
C THR A 173 -3.39 11.53 -6.89
N LEU A 174 -4.21 11.35 -5.85
CA LEU A 174 -3.77 11.17 -4.47
C LEU A 174 -4.07 9.74 -4.00
N PHE A 175 -3.02 8.99 -3.68
CA PHE A 175 -3.13 7.65 -3.06
C PHE A 175 -3.14 7.83 -1.55
N MET A 176 -4.33 7.76 -0.97
CA MET A 176 -4.55 8.18 0.42
C MET A 176 -4.30 7.07 1.45
N GLY A 177 -4.15 5.81 1.03
CA GLY A 177 -4.21 4.71 1.98
C GLY A 177 -5.46 4.80 2.84
N ASP A 178 -5.30 4.71 4.15
CA ASP A 178 -6.41 4.71 5.12
C ASP A 178 -6.70 6.08 5.74
N THR A 179 -6.00 7.13 5.29
CA THR A 179 -6.16 8.49 5.86
C THR A 179 -7.59 9.03 5.73
N LEU A 180 -8.24 8.82 4.58
CA LEU A 180 -9.62 9.27 4.39
C LEU A 180 -10.66 8.32 4.99
N GLY A 181 -10.28 7.06 5.25
CA GLY A 181 -11.17 5.97 5.61
C GLY A 181 -11.45 5.02 4.44
N LEU A 182 -12.45 4.17 4.60
CA LEU A 182 -12.77 3.08 3.70
C LEU A 182 -14.10 3.35 2.97
N ILE A 183 -14.16 3.02 1.68
CA ILE A 183 -15.39 3.02 0.89
C ILE A 183 -15.65 1.58 0.45
N TYR A 184 -16.74 0.99 0.92
CA TYR A 184 -17.14 -0.35 0.51
C TYR A 184 -17.97 -0.33 -0.79
N PRO A 185 -17.92 -1.38 -1.63
CA PRO A 185 -18.57 -1.41 -2.97
C PRO A 185 -20.06 -1.10 -2.98
N HIS A 186 -20.74 -1.27 -1.87
CA HIS A 186 -22.19 -1.03 -1.73
C HIS A 186 -22.51 0.04 -0.69
N GLY A 187 -21.48 0.78 -0.26
CA GLY A 187 -21.60 1.90 0.67
C GLY A 187 -21.63 3.23 -0.07
N ASP A 188 -22.49 4.11 0.36
CA ASP A 188 -22.61 5.50 -0.10
C ASP A 188 -21.96 6.50 0.88
N PHE A 189 -21.15 6.00 1.79
CA PHE A 189 -20.46 6.78 2.81
C PHE A 189 -19.00 6.33 2.98
N VAL A 190 -18.18 7.21 3.50
CA VAL A 190 -16.81 6.91 3.94
C VAL A 190 -16.84 6.45 5.38
N GLN A 191 -16.39 5.22 5.65
CA GLN A 191 -16.23 4.71 7.01
C GLN A 191 -14.85 5.09 7.53
N PRO A 192 -14.73 5.87 8.63
CA PRO A 192 -13.43 6.16 9.22
C PRO A 192 -12.72 4.88 9.68
N ASN A 193 -11.43 4.77 9.39
CA ASN A 193 -10.58 3.67 9.86
C ASN A 193 -9.68 4.17 11.00
N LEU A 194 -9.99 3.76 12.23
CA LEU A 194 -9.47 4.33 13.49
C LEU A 194 -8.82 3.24 14.35
N PRO A 195 -7.73 2.60 13.91
CA PRO A 195 -7.14 1.46 14.61
C PRO A 195 -6.38 1.90 15.88
N PRO A 196 -6.69 1.33 17.04
CA PRO A 196 -5.86 1.52 18.22
C PRO A 196 -4.55 0.71 18.07
N PRO A 197 -3.44 1.11 18.72
CA PRO A 197 -3.30 2.30 19.58
C PRO A 197 -2.81 3.55 18.84
N ASP A 198 -2.51 3.47 17.54
CA ASP A 198 -1.81 4.52 16.81
C ASP A 198 -2.71 5.65 16.31
N PHE A 199 -4.04 5.45 16.33
CA PHE A 199 -4.98 6.47 15.92
C PHE A 199 -4.87 7.76 16.73
N ASN A 200 -4.75 8.90 16.05
CA ASN A 200 -4.75 10.23 16.65
C ASN A 200 -5.65 11.17 15.84
N LYS A 201 -6.75 11.59 16.42
CA LYS A 201 -7.77 12.44 15.80
C LYS A 201 -7.22 13.79 15.35
N GLU A 202 -6.45 14.46 16.19
CA GLU A 202 -5.93 15.80 15.90
C GLU A 202 -4.95 15.76 14.73
N LEU A 203 -4.03 14.78 14.74
CA LEU A 203 -3.10 14.58 13.63
C LEU A 203 -3.84 14.22 12.34
N LEU A 204 -4.88 13.39 12.40
CA LEU A 204 -5.68 13.05 11.21
C LEU A 204 -6.33 14.28 10.59
N PHE A 205 -6.95 15.14 11.40
CA PHE A 205 -7.57 16.36 10.87
C PHE A 205 -6.54 17.33 10.30
N ASN A 206 -5.39 17.50 10.94
CA ASN A 206 -4.29 18.32 10.40
C ASN A 206 -3.82 17.77 9.05
N THR A 207 -3.61 16.45 8.94
CA THR A 207 -3.24 15.79 7.68
C THR A 207 -4.30 16.05 6.60
N LEU A 208 -5.58 15.86 6.89
CA LEU A 208 -6.65 16.12 5.92
C LEU A 208 -6.73 17.58 5.49
N ASP A 209 -6.49 18.52 6.41
CA ASP A 209 -6.49 19.95 6.10
C ASP A 209 -5.27 20.35 5.24
N ASP A 210 -4.13 19.69 5.41
CA ASP A 210 -2.97 19.88 4.54
C ASP A 210 -3.18 19.29 3.15
N LEU A 211 -3.76 18.08 3.05
CA LEU A 211 -4.07 17.44 1.77
C LEU A 211 -5.09 18.20 0.94
N LYS A 212 -6.06 18.91 1.56
CA LYS A 212 -7.01 19.78 0.85
C LYS A 212 -6.37 20.99 0.15
N LYS A 213 -5.10 21.31 0.45
CA LYS A 213 -4.37 22.41 -0.18
C LYS A 213 -3.66 21.99 -1.47
N LEU A 214 -3.66 20.69 -1.78
CA LEU A 214 -3.13 20.17 -3.04
C LEU A 214 -4.10 20.52 -4.18
N ASP A 215 -3.56 21.01 -5.29
CA ASP A 215 -4.32 21.42 -6.49
C ASP A 215 -4.67 20.22 -7.39
#